data_a611585558337c69b5ee1dd47c21316e
#
_entry.id   a611585558337c69b5ee1dd47c21316e
#
_cell.length_a   1.000
_cell.length_b   1.000
_cell.length_c   1.000
_cell.angle_alpha   90.00
_cell.angle_beta   90.00
_cell.angle_gamma   90.00
#
_symmetry.space_group_name_H-M   'P 1'
#
loop_
_entity.id
_entity.type
_entity.pdbx_description
1 polymer ?
#
loop_
_entity_poly.entity_id
_entity_poly.type
_entity_poly.pdbx_seq_one_letter_code
_entity_poly.pdbx_strand_id
1 'polypeptide(L)'
;MAEMGDKTQLLSLMLAARYPKQALAIIAGIFVATIANHACAALLGHWLTTLVSPDVMRWILGLSFLGIGLWLLVPDHIDDAAGSKVADKALQVFLLTVGLFFLAEMGDKTQIATIALGARYEDVVSVTIGTTLGMMLANAPAVWIGQKFTKRMPIKWVHAVAAITFIAIGIATLIWA
;
A
#
# COMPACT_ATOMS: atom_id res chain seq x y z
N MET A 1 -3.64 -2.40 6.06
CA MET A 1 -3.17 -3.44 7.02
C MET A 1 -2.02 -4.27 6.45
N ALA A 2 -1.99 -4.51 5.14
CA ALA A 2 -0.90 -5.23 4.46
C ALA A 2 0.48 -4.56 4.60
N GLU A 3 0.50 -3.26 4.84
CA GLU A 3 1.68 -2.39 4.88
C GLU A 3 2.44 -2.37 6.23
N MET A 4 1.91 -3.02 7.27
CA MET A 4 2.57 -2.99 8.57
C MET A 4 3.78 -3.92 8.59
N GLY A 5 4.97 -3.35 8.75
CA GLY A 5 6.27 -4.05 8.66
C GLY A 5 6.84 -4.15 7.26
N ASP A 6 6.20 -3.52 6.27
CA ASP A 6 6.63 -3.52 4.88
C ASP A 6 7.69 -2.43 4.58
N LYS A 7 8.29 -2.49 3.38
CA LYS A 7 9.31 -1.55 2.90
C LYS A 7 8.88 -0.08 3.01
N THR A 8 7.61 0.24 2.74
CA THR A 8 7.07 1.59 2.85
C THR A 8 7.00 2.11 4.28
N GLN A 9 6.66 1.25 5.25
CA GLN A 9 6.71 1.63 6.67
C GLN A 9 8.15 1.87 7.13
N LEU A 10 9.10 1.07 6.67
CA LEU A 10 10.52 1.28 6.95
C LEU A 10 11.04 2.56 6.32
N LEU A 11 10.65 2.86 5.08
CA LEU A 11 10.95 4.12 4.41
C LEU A 11 10.38 5.30 5.20
N SER A 12 9.15 5.19 5.72
CA SER A 12 8.55 6.19 6.61
C SER A 12 9.39 6.45 7.85
N LEU A 13 9.87 5.39 8.50
CA LEU A 13 10.74 5.48 9.68
C LEU A 13 12.09 6.09 9.36
N MET A 14 12.70 5.72 8.23
CA MET A 14 13.97 6.27 7.79
C MET A 14 13.86 7.77 7.50
N LEU A 15 12.81 8.20 6.81
CA LEU A 15 12.55 9.61 6.54
C LEU A 15 12.30 10.39 7.84
N ALA A 16 11.50 9.84 8.75
CA ALA A 16 11.24 10.45 10.05
C ALA A 16 12.51 10.59 10.92
N ALA A 17 13.39 9.58 10.90
CA ALA A 17 14.67 9.63 11.58
C ALA A 17 15.63 10.67 10.98
N ARG A 18 15.62 10.80 9.65
CA ARG A 18 16.49 11.73 8.91
C ARG A 18 16.00 13.18 8.99
N TYR A 19 14.69 13.40 9.01
CA TYR A 19 14.06 14.71 9.01
C TYR A 19 13.07 14.87 10.18
N PRO A 20 13.56 14.84 11.44
CA PRO A 20 12.69 14.75 12.63
C PRO A 20 11.80 15.98 12.83
N LYS A 21 12.14 17.12 12.23
CA LYS A 21 11.37 18.37 12.31
C LYS A 21 10.34 18.52 11.17
N GLN A 22 10.30 17.56 10.23
CA GLN A 22 9.51 17.64 8.98
C GLN A 22 8.43 16.55 8.90
N ALA A 23 7.95 16.04 10.02
CA ALA A 23 6.99 14.95 10.08
C ALA A 23 5.72 15.23 9.23
N LEU A 24 5.19 16.45 9.27
CA LEU A 24 4.02 16.83 8.47
C LEU A 24 4.31 16.82 6.97
N ALA A 25 5.49 17.25 6.53
CA ALA A 25 5.89 17.22 5.13
C ALA A 25 6.02 15.76 4.63
N ILE A 26 6.55 14.87 5.48
CA ILE A 26 6.65 13.44 5.19
C ILE A 26 5.24 12.83 5.08
N ILE A 27 4.37 13.06 6.06
CA ILE A 27 2.99 12.52 6.07
C ILE A 27 2.20 13.02 4.85
N ALA A 28 2.30 14.32 4.51
CA ALA A 28 1.67 14.89 3.33
C ALA A 28 2.23 14.28 2.03
N GLY A 29 3.54 14.05 1.97
CA GLY A 29 4.19 13.41 0.83
C GLY A 29 3.73 11.96 0.64
N ILE A 30 3.66 11.17 1.71
CA ILE A 30 3.11 9.82 1.70
C ILE A 30 1.67 9.85 1.17
N PHE A 31 0.83 10.73 1.73
CA PHE A 31 -0.57 10.86 1.34
C PHE A 31 -0.76 11.14 -0.16
N VAL A 32 -0.02 12.12 -0.70
CA VAL A 32 -0.10 12.48 -2.12
C VAL A 32 0.41 11.36 -3.02
N ALA A 33 1.53 10.74 -2.68
CA ALA A 33 2.09 9.61 -3.43
C ALA A 33 1.11 8.43 -3.46
N THR A 34 0.53 8.10 -2.31
CA THR A 34 -0.40 7.00 -2.16
C THR A 34 -1.71 7.24 -2.94
N ILE A 35 -2.30 8.44 -2.84
CA ILE A 35 -3.50 8.77 -3.64
C ILE A 35 -3.21 8.62 -5.13
N ALA A 36 -2.11 9.17 -5.62
CA ALA A 36 -1.77 9.11 -7.03
C ALA A 36 -1.59 7.65 -7.50
N ASN A 37 -0.84 6.86 -6.75
CA ASN A 37 -0.56 5.46 -7.08
C ASN A 37 -1.84 4.61 -7.02
N HIS A 38 -2.60 4.72 -5.94
CA HIS A 38 -3.83 3.94 -5.74
C HIS A 38 -4.95 4.33 -6.70
N ALA A 39 -5.07 5.61 -7.05
CA ALA A 39 -6.01 6.03 -8.07
C ALA A 39 -5.67 5.45 -9.45
N CYS A 40 -4.39 5.50 -9.85
CA CYS A 40 -3.94 4.86 -11.08
C CYS A 40 -4.17 3.34 -11.06
N ALA A 41 -3.90 2.67 -9.95
CA ALA A 41 -4.11 1.24 -9.79
C ALA A 41 -5.60 0.87 -9.85
N ALA A 42 -6.47 1.60 -9.14
CA ALA A 42 -7.90 1.37 -9.15
C ALA A 42 -8.53 1.64 -10.53
N LEU A 43 -8.08 2.71 -11.22
CA LEU A 43 -8.47 3.00 -12.60
C LEU A 43 -8.07 1.88 -13.55
N LEU A 44 -6.84 1.39 -13.44
CA LEU A 44 -6.36 0.25 -14.24
C LEU A 44 -7.20 -1.00 -13.97
N GLY A 45 -7.52 -1.28 -12.70
CA GLY A 45 -8.38 -2.39 -12.33
C GLY A 45 -9.77 -2.26 -12.94
N HIS A 46 -10.39 -1.11 -12.79
CA HIS A 46 -11.72 -0.82 -13.39
C HIS A 46 -11.68 -0.93 -14.92
N TRP A 47 -10.64 -0.40 -15.58
CA TRP A 47 -10.51 -0.49 -17.03
C TRP A 47 -10.37 -1.95 -17.51
N LEU A 48 -9.66 -2.81 -16.78
CA LEU A 48 -9.52 -4.22 -17.12
C LEU A 48 -10.87 -4.95 -17.20
N THR A 49 -11.88 -4.53 -16.41
CA THR A 49 -13.23 -5.15 -16.47
C THR A 49 -13.92 -4.90 -17.80
N THR A 50 -13.55 -3.84 -18.53
CA THR A 50 -14.12 -3.56 -19.85
C THR A 50 -13.54 -4.42 -20.98
N LEU A 51 -12.40 -5.06 -20.75
CA LEU A 51 -11.66 -5.84 -21.74
C LEU A 51 -11.92 -7.35 -21.65
N VAL A 52 -12.44 -7.81 -20.52
CA VAL A 52 -12.52 -9.25 -20.19
C VAL A 52 -13.94 -9.62 -19.82
N SER A 53 -14.39 -10.80 -20.28
CA SER A 53 -15.73 -11.28 -19.93
C SER A 53 -15.88 -11.50 -18.40
N PRO A 54 -17.10 -11.33 -17.84
CA PRO A 54 -17.33 -11.50 -16.40
C PRO A 54 -16.84 -12.83 -15.83
N ASP A 55 -17.03 -13.93 -16.55
CA ASP A 55 -16.59 -15.25 -16.10
C ASP A 55 -15.06 -15.36 -15.99
N VAL A 56 -14.34 -14.85 -17.00
CA VAL A 56 -12.87 -14.83 -16.97
C VAL A 56 -12.39 -13.87 -15.89
N MET A 57 -13.03 -12.70 -15.73
CA MET A 57 -12.69 -11.73 -14.69
C MET A 57 -12.86 -12.33 -13.29
N ARG A 58 -13.92 -13.08 -13.02
CA ARG A 58 -14.15 -13.81 -11.76
C ARG A 58 -12.96 -14.69 -11.40
N TRP A 59 -12.46 -15.49 -12.35
CA TRP A 59 -11.32 -16.36 -12.12
C TRP A 59 -10.02 -15.57 -11.90
N ILE A 60 -9.78 -14.53 -12.69
CA ILE A 60 -8.61 -13.65 -12.53
C ILE A 60 -8.61 -13.02 -11.14
N LEU A 61 -9.74 -12.44 -10.72
CA LEU A 61 -9.85 -11.77 -9.42
C LEU A 61 -9.74 -12.75 -8.26
N GLY A 62 -10.46 -13.86 -8.31
CA GLY A 62 -10.44 -14.87 -7.27
C GLY A 62 -9.04 -15.43 -7.04
N LEU A 63 -8.35 -15.80 -8.11
CA LEU A 63 -6.97 -16.30 -8.04
C LEU A 63 -5.99 -15.21 -7.62
N SER A 64 -6.18 -13.95 -8.05
CA SER A 64 -5.33 -12.82 -7.62
C SER A 64 -5.46 -12.58 -6.13
N PHE A 65 -6.67 -12.55 -5.57
CA PHE A 65 -6.88 -12.37 -4.14
C PHE A 65 -6.31 -13.53 -3.31
N LEU A 66 -6.43 -14.77 -3.79
CA LEU A 66 -5.78 -15.91 -3.14
C LEU A 66 -4.26 -15.79 -3.18
N GLY A 67 -3.69 -15.43 -4.33
CA GLY A 67 -2.25 -15.20 -4.51
C GLY A 67 -1.72 -14.09 -3.60
N ILE A 68 -2.42 -12.95 -3.53
CA ILE A 68 -2.08 -11.83 -2.64
C ILE A 68 -2.15 -12.27 -1.17
N GLY A 69 -3.20 -12.99 -0.78
CA GLY A 69 -3.33 -13.50 0.57
C GLY A 69 -2.16 -14.39 0.99
N LEU A 70 -1.72 -15.30 0.11
CA LEU A 70 -0.54 -16.12 0.34
C LEU A 70 0.76 -15.31 0.36
N TRP A 71 0.89 -14.33 -0.55
CA TRP A 71 2.08 -13.46 -0.61
C TRP A 71 2.23 -12.59 0.63
N LEU A 72 1.14 -12.14 1.26
CA LEU A 72 1.18 -11.38 2.51
C LEU A 72 1.77 -12.16 3.69
N LEU A 73 1.83 -13.48 3.61
CA LEU A 73 2.48 -14.32 4.61
C LEU A 73 4.00 -14.38 4.45
N VAL A 74 4.54 -13.93 3.30
CA VAL A 74 5.99 -13.88 3.03
C VAL A 74 6.51 -12.50 3.45
N PRO A 75 7.50 -12.43 4.36
CA PRO A 75 8.13 -11.16 4.75
C PRO A 75 8.84 -10.52 3.57
N ASP A 76 8.73 -9.18 3.44
CA ASP A 76 9.46 -8.46 2.42
C ASP A 76 10.92 -8.23 2.80
N HIS A 77 11.81 -8.28 1.81
CA HIS A 77 13.20 -7.90 1.95
C HIS A 77 13.36 -6.40 1.67
N ILE A 78 14.21 -5.76 2.47
CA ILE A 78 14.49 -4.33 2.38
C ILE A 78 15.65 -4.16 1.41
N ASP A 79 15.40 -3.45 0.31
CA ASP A 79 16.48 -2.92 -0.51
C ASP A 79 16.90 -1.55 0.04
N ASP A 80 18.20 -1.37 0.31
CA ASP A 80 18.79 -0.13 0.86
C ASP A 80 18.80 1.01 -0.17
N ALA A 81 17.62 1.42 -0.65
CA ALA A 81 17.46 2.39 -1.74
C ALA A 81 17.24 3.85 -1.28
N ALA A 82 17.66 4.24 -0.10
CA ALA A 82 17.56 5.63 0.35
C ALA A 82 18.82 6.44 -0.01
N GLY A 83 18.97 6.79 -1.27
CA GLY A 83 20.03 7.66 -1.78
C GLY A 83 19.98 9.09 -1.21
N SER A 84 21.14 9.58 -0.93
CA SER A 84 21.59 10.73 -0.17
C SER A 84 21.36 12.10 -0.82
N LYS A 85 20.18 12.69 -0.74
CA LYS A 85 20.09 14.16 -0.85
C LYS A 85 19.64 14.74 0.48
N VAL A 86 20.45 15.63 1.06
CA VAL A 86 20.07 16.39 2.25
C VAL A 86 19.04 17.42 1.82
N ALA A 87 17.80 17.28 2.29
CA ALA A 87 16.73 18.23 2.06
C ALA A 87 16.57 19.10 3.31
N ASP A 88 16.77 20.41 3.19
CA ASP A 88 16.73 21.34 4.33
C ASP A 88 15.37 22.01 4.50
N LYS A 89 14.58 22.10 3.42
CA LYS A 89 13.27 22.78 3.42
C LYS A 89 12.13 21.78 3.41
N ALA A 90 11.02 22.09 4.09
CA ALA A 90 9.83 21.24 4.15
C ALA A 90 9.32 20.82 2.75
N LEU A 91 9.33 21.73 1.77
CA LEU A 91 8.93 21.40 0.39
C LEU A 91 9.85 20.36 -0.26
N GLN A 92 11.16 20.43 0.00
CA GLN A 92 12.10 19.45 -0.54
C GLN A 92 11.89 18.07 0.08
N VAL A 93 11.63 18.01 1.40
CA VAL A 93 11.28 16.77 2.10
C VAL A 93 9.96 16.20 1.58
N PHE A 94 8.95 17.04 1.37
CA PHE A 94 7.68 16.65 0.77
C PHE A 94 7.88 16.03 -0.62
N LEU A 95 8.55 16.73 -1.53
CA LEU A 95 8.78 16.24 -2.90
C LEU A 95 9.64 14.98 -2.94
N LEU A 96 10.68 14.91 -2.09
CA LEU A 96 11.49 13.71 -1.92
C LEU A 96 10.63 12.53 -1.46
N THR A 97 9.77 12.75 -0.46
CA THR A 97 8.86 11.71 0.06
C THR A 97 7.89 11.26 -1.02
N VAL A 98 7.26 12.19 -1.75
CA VAL A 98 6.36 11.84 -2.88
C VAL A 98 7.07 10.93 -3.87
N GLY A 99 8.28 11.31 -4.33
CA GLY A 99 9.04 10.52 -5.29
C GLY A 99 9.43 9.14 -4.78
N LEU A 100 9.98 9.06 -3.57
CA LEU A 100 10.42 7.81 -2.98
C LEU A 100 9.25 6.85 -2.71
N PHE A 101 8.14 7.37 -2.16
CA PHE A 101 6.95 6.55 -1.90
C PHE A 101 6.29 6.08 -3.19
N PHE A 102 6.12 6.97 -4.17
CA PHE A 102 5.55 6.59 -5.46
C PHE A 102 6.34 5.45 -6.11
N LEU A 103 7.68 5.55 -6.12
CA LEU A 103 8.54 4.50 -6.67
C LEU A 103 8.53 3.21 -5.83
N ALA A 104 8.52 3.33 -4.49
CA ALA A 104 8.48 2.16 -3.60
C ALA A 104 7.18 1.35 -3.73
N GLU A 105 6.06 2.03 -4.03
CA GLU A 105 4.75 1.44 -4.24
C GLU A 105 4.60 0.77 -5.62
N MET A 106 5.42 1.18 -6.61
CA MET A 106 5.32 0.59 -7.94
C MET A 106 5.69 -0.89 -7.94
N GLY A 107 4.77 -1.74 -8.41
CA GLY A 107 4.94 -3.19 -8.44
C GLY A 107 4.81 -3.88 -7.08
N ASP A 108 4.36 -3.16 -6.05
CA ASP A 108 4.18 -3.73 -4.73
C ASP A 108 2.86 -4.52 -4.58
N LYS A 109 2.79 -5.35 -3.52
CA LYS A 109 1.60 -6.16 -3.17
C LYS A 109 0.34 -5.30 -3.06
N THR A 110 0.46 -4.10 -2.48
CA THR A 110 -0.64 -3.17 -2.29
C THR A 110 -1.13 -2.59 -3.59
N GLN A 111 -0.24 -2.30 -4.54
CA GLN A 111 -0.65 -1.86 -5.87
C GLN A 111 -1.44 -2.96 -6.61
N ILE A 112 -0.94 -4.21 -6.57
CA ILE A 112 -1.64 -5.35 -7.19
C ILE A 112 -3.00 -5.59 -6.51
N ALA A 113 -3.05 -5.52 -5.17
CA ALA A 113 -4.29 -5.61 -4.42
C ALA A 113 -5.28 -4.49 -4.79
N THR A 114 -4.79 -3.26 -4.98
CA THR A 114 -5.63 -2.11 -5.36
C THR A 114 -6.17 -2.26 -6.78
N ILE A 115 -5.39 -2.79 -7.73
CA ILE A 115 -5.87 -3.14 -9.08
C ILE A 115 -7.00 -4.18 -8.98
N ALA A 116 -6.80 -5.25 -8.22
CA ALA A 116 -7.80 -6.30 -8.04
C ALA A 116 -9.08 -5.77 -7.35
N LEU A 117 -8.95 -4.90 -6.35
CA LEU A 117 -10.09 -4.24 -5.71
C LEU A 117 -10.82 -3.29 -6.66
N GLY A 118 -10.08 -2.51 -7.47
CA GLY A 118 -10.64 -1.64 -8.50
C GLY A 118 -11.47 -2.39 -9.52
N ALA A 119 -10.97 -3.56 -9.96
CA ALA A 119 -11.71 -4.45 -10.86
C ALA A 119 -12.91 -5.12 -10.16
N ARG A 120 -12.80 -5.46 -8.88
CA ARG A 120 -13.87 -6.15 -8.13
C ARG A 120 -15.06 -5.26 -7.80
N TYR A 121 -14.80 -4.02 -7.38
CA TYR A 121 -15.82 -3.10 -6.90
C TYR A 121 -16.26 -2.08 -7.94
N GLU A 122 -15.49 -1.90 -8.99
CA GLU A 122 -15.73 -0.95 -10.10
C GLU A 122 -15.95 0.51 -9.64
N ASP A 123 -15.65 0.81 -8.39
CA ASP A 123 -15.73 2.13 -7.77
C ASP A 123 -14.32 2.63 -7.42
N VAL A 124 -13.73 3.35 -8.37
CA VAL A 124 -12.37 3.89 -8.27
C VAL A 124 -12.21 4.82 -7.06
N VAL A 125 -13.23 5.62 -6.75
CA VAL A 125 -13.15 6.61 -5.67
C VAL A 125 -13.12 5.92 -4.31
N SER A 126 -14.07 5.02 -4.06
CA SER A 126 -14.16 4.29 -2.78
C SER A 126 -12.93 3.40 -2.57
N VAL A 127 -12.44 2.73 -3.62
CA VAL A 127 -11.23 1.90 -3.55
C VAL A 127 -10.01 2.77 -3.25
N THR A 128 -9.83 3.89 -3.96
CA THR A 128 -8.70 4.81 -3.72
C THR A 128 -8.72 5.36 -2.29
N ILE A 129 -9.87 5.82 -1.81
CA ILE A 129 -10.01 6.34 -0.44
C ILE A 129 -9.71 5.25 0.58
N GLY A 130 -10.32 4.08 0.46
CA GLY A 130 -10.16 2.97 1.39
C GLY A 130 -8.73 2.47 1.50
N THR A 131 -8.07 2.26 0.36
CA THR A 131 -6.67 1.80 0.30
C THR A 131 -5.70 2.88 0.79
N THR A 132 -5.95 4.16 0.45
CA THR A 132 -5.16 5.30 0.96
C THR A 132 -5.29 5.45 2.47
N LEU A 133 -6.50 5.35 3.03
CA LEU A 133 -6.70 5.38 4.48
C LEU A 133 -5.96 4.22 5.17
N GLY A 134 -6.03 3.01 4.60
CA GLY A 134 -5.28 1.86 5.11
C GLY A 134 -3.78 2.10 5.14
N MET A 135 -3.22 2.68 4.08
CA MET A 135 -1.81 3.05 3.98
C MET A 135 -1.42 4.13 5.00
N MET A 136 -2.26 5.16 5.15
CA MET A 136 -2.02 6.23 6.11
C MET A 136 -2.08 5.74 7.56
N LEU A 137 -2.98 4.81 7.89
CA LEU A 137 -3.04 4.18 9.22
C LEU A 137 -1.78 3.39 9.56
N ALA A 138 -1.09 2.83 8.57
CA ALA A 138 0.18 2.13 8.77
C ALA A 138 1.37 3.09 8.90
N ASN A 139 1.44 4.10 8.03
CA ASN A 139 2.63 4.92 7.86
C ASN A 139 2.64 6.20 8.71
N ALA A 140 1.51 6.90 8.89
CA ALA A 140 1.46 8.15 9.64
C ALA A 140 1.85 7.98 11.13
N PRO A 141 1.39 6.95 11.86
CA PRO A 141 1.86 6.68 13.22
C PRO A 141 3.35 6.35 13.26
N ALA A 142 3.88 5.62 12.26
CA ALA A 142 5.30 5.30 12.17
C ALA A 142 6.16 6.56 12.05
N VAL A 143 5.74 7.54 11.24
CA VAL A 143 6.42 8.83 11.11
C VAL A 143 6.35 9.63 12.40
N TRP A 144 5.21 9.65 13.09
CA TRP A 144 4.99 10.51 14.26
C TRP A 144 5.64 9.98 15.53
N ILE A 145 5.53 8.66 15.78
CA ILE A 145 5.98 8.02 17.03
C ILE A 145 7.37 7.39 16.85
N GLY A 146 7.81 7.24 15.59
CA GLY A 146 9.11 6.69 15.25
C GLY A 146 9.26 5.21 15.63
N GLN A 147 10.50 4.77 15.84
CA GLN A 147 10.85 3.36 16.07
C GLN A 147 10.17 2.69 17.29
N LYS A 148 9.71 3.48 18.29
CA LYS A 148 9.03 2.93 19.47
C LYS A 148 7.68 2.28 19.13
N PHE A 149 6.99 2.80 18.12
CA PHE A 149 5.70 2.29 17.67
C PHE A 149 5.85 0.92 16.97
N THR A 150 6.79 0.84 16.04
CA THR A 150 7.01 -0.37 15.23
C THR A 150 7.43 -1.58 16.08
N LYS A 151 8.26 -1.35 17.13
CA LYS A 151 8.70 -2.43 18.02
C LYS A 151 7.60 -3.03 18.90
N ARG A 152 6.49 -2.35 19.11
CA ARG A 152 5.36 -2.81 19.94
C ARG A 152 4.21 -3.44 19.14
N MET A 153 4.23 -3.30 17.81
CA MET A 153 3.16 -3.84 16.97
C MET A 153 3.33 -5.33 16.73
N PRO A 154 2.25 -6.12 16.88
CA PRO A 154 2.25 -7.55 16.56
C PRO A 154 2.13 -7.76 15.04
N ILE A 155 3.16 -7.37 14.29
CA ILE A 155 3.19 -7.37 12.81
C ILE A 155 2.70 -8.70 12.22
N LYS A 156 3.10 -9.84 12.80
CA LYS A 156 2.68 -11.17 12.35
C LYS A 156 1.16 -11.35 12.37
N TRP A 157 0.48 -10.84 13.41
CA TRP A 157 -0.98 -10.93 13.51
C TRP A 157 -1.68 -10.02 12.51
N VAL A 158 -1.13 -8.84 12.25
CA VAL A 158 -1.67 -7.91 11.25
C VAL A 158 -1.59 -8.52 9.85
N HIS A 159 -0.44 -9.09 9.48
CA HIS A 159 -0.30 -9.80 8.20
C HIS A 159 -1.22 -11.02 8.11
N ALA A 160 -1.37 -11.80 9.19
CA ALA A 160 -2.26 -12.93 9.20
C ALA A 160 -3.74 -12.52 9.00
N VAL A 161 -4.20 -11.46 9.67
CA VAL A 161 -5.56 -10.92 9.47
C VAL A 161 -5.76 -10.43 8.04
N ALA A 162 -4.80 -9.68 7.49
CA ALA A 162 -4.86 -9.23 6.11
C ALA A 162 -4.88 -10.41 5.12
N ALA A 163 -4.02 -11.41 5.30
CA ALA A 163 -3.99 -12.61 4.46
C ALA A 163 -5.33 -13.37 4.50
N ILE A 164 -5.88 -13.59 5.69
CA ILE A 164 -7.19 -14.25 5.86
C ILE A 164 -8.28 -13.45 5.13
N THR A 165 -8.27 -12.12 5.25
CA THR A 165 -9.25 -11.24 4.59
C THR A 165 -9.18 -11.38 3.07
N PHE A 166 -7.98 -11.34 2.48
CA PHE A 166 -7.79 -11.50 1.03
C PHE A 166 -8.18 -12.91 0.55
N ILE A 167 -7.83 -13.95 1.30
CA ILE A 167 -8.23 -15.32 1.00
C ILE A 167 -9.77 -15.46 1.03
N ALA A 168 -10.42 -14.89 2.05
CA ALA A 168 -11.88 -14.92 2.17
C ALA A 168 -12.56 -14.19 1.00
N ILE A 169 -12.07 -13.01 0.60
CA ILE A 169 -12.55 -12.27 -0.57
C ILE A 169 -12.33 -13.09 -1.85
N GLY A 170 -11.17 -13.73 -2.01
CA GLY A 170 -10.87 -14.58 -3.16
C GLY A 170 -11.84 -15.75 -3.29
N ILE A 171 -12.07 -16.47 -2.21
CA ILE A 171 -13.04 -17.58 -2.16
C ILE A 171 -14.45 -17.07 -2.47
N ALA A 172 -14.89 -15.99 -1.82
CA ALA A 172 -16.20 -15.40 -2.05
C ALA A 172 -16.39 -14.97 -3.52
N THR A 173 -15.35 -14.39 -4.13
CA THR A 173 -15.38 -13.99 -5.55
C THR A 173 -15.52 -15.22 -6.48
N LEU A 174 -14.86 -16.32 -6.17
CA LEU A 174 -14.96 -17.55 -6.99
C LEU A 174 -16.35 -18.24 -6.87
N ILE A 175 -17.02 -18.10 -5.71
CA ILE A 175 -18.28 -18.79 -5.43
C ILE A 175 -19.50 -17.96 -5.86
N TRP A 176 -19.49 -16.62 -5.63
CA TRP A 176 -20.67 -15.76 -5.69
C TRP A 176 -20.59 -14.60 -6.68
N ALA A 177 -19.51 -14.45 -7.44
CA ALA A 177 -19.39 -13.39 -8.46
C ALA A 177 -19.70 -13.90 -9.86
#